data_6eb2195c04559e6ab397288159060f07
#
_entry.id   6eb2195c04559e6ab397288159060f07
#
_cell.length_a   1.000
_cell.length_b   1.000
_cell.length_c   1.000
_cell.angle_alpha   90.00
_cell.angle_beta   90.00
_cell.angle_gamma   90.00
#
_symmetry.space_group_name_H-M   'P 1'
#
loop_
_entity.id
_entity.type
_entity.pdbx_description
1 polymer ?
#
loop_
_entity_poly.entity_id
_entity_poly.type
_entity_poly.pdbx_seq_one_letter_code
_entity_poly.pdbx_strand_id
1 'polypeptide(L)'
;YMPCQEENGFLPEIPADEVPDLIYLCFPNNPTGGAITKAALQEWVDYANKNGCVIIYDAAYEAYISEEDVPHSIYECEGARTCAIELRSFSKNAGFTGVRLGFTVVPKELVREGVELHSLWARRHGTKFNGAPYIVQRAGEAVYSPEGKAQLKEQIAYYTVSYTHLRA
;
A
#
# COMPACT_ATOMS: atom_id res chain seq x y z
N TYR A 1 -0.15 12.96 14.89
CA TYR A 1 -1.19 12.07 14.39
C TYR A 1 -2.26 12.88 13.69
N MET A 2 -2.70 12.38 12.50
CA MET A 2 -3.80 12.97 11.75
C MET A 2 -5.11 12.33 12.20
N PRO A 3 -6.11 13.10 12.62
CA PRO A 3 -7.39 12.55 13.04
C PRO A 3 -8.12 11.86 11.87
N CYS A 4 -8.63 10.65 12.11
CA CYS A 4 -9.49 9.91 11.19
C CYS A 4 -10.81 9.64 11.94
N GLN A 5 -11.78 10.52 11.77
CA GLN A 5 -13.04 10.55 12.51
C GLN A 5 -14.22 10.29 11.57
N GLU A 6 -15.37 9.96 12.13
CA GLU A 6 -16.58 9.68 11.34
C GLU A 6 -16.99 10.90 10.49
N GLU A 7 -16.82 12.12 11.04
CA GLU A 7 -17.18 13.38 10.41
C GLU A 7 -16.37 13.66 9.13
N ASN A 8 -15.15 13.13 9.03
CA ASN A 8 -14.32 13.25 7.82
C ASN A 8 -14.24 11.94 7.01
N GLY A 9 -15.19 11.02 7.24
CA GLY A 9 -15.22 9.71 6.56
C GLY A 9 -14.02 8.83 6.87
N PHE A 10 -13.38 9.02 8.03
CA PHE A 10 -12.16 8.37 8.46
C PHE A 10 -10.95 8.63 7.55
N LEU A 11 -10.98 9.71 6.77
CA LEU A 11 -9.86 10.13 5.93
C LEU A 11 -9.05 11.23 6.64
N PRO A 12 -7.72 11.13 6.67
CA PRO A 12 -6.89 12.20 7.23
C PRO A 12 -6.89 13.43 6.31
N GLU A 13 -6.77 14.60 6.91
CA GLU A 13 -6.58 15.85 6.19
C GLU A 13 -5.08 16.16 6.02
N ILE A 14 -4.74 16.79 4.91
CA ILE A 14 -3.38 17.27 4.65
C ILE A 14 -3.03 18.35 5.70
N PRO A 15 -1.90 18.22 6.42
CA PRO A 15 -1.55 19.18 7.46
C PRO A 15 -1.30 20.58 6.87
N ALA A 16 -1.90 21.59 7.49
CA ALA A 16 -1.79 22.99 7.06
C ALA A 16 -0.60 23.70 7.71
N ASP A 17 -0.31 23.37 8.97
CA ASP A 17 0.60 24.14 9.84
C ASP A 17 2.00 23.52 9.97
N GLU A 18 2.16 22.24 9.66
CA GLU A 18 3.42 21.51 9.80
C GLU A 18 3.73 20.70 8.54
N VAL A 19 4.98 20.74 8.10
CA VAL A 19 5.46 19.91 6.99
C VAL A 19 6.24 18.72 7.57
N PRO A 20 5.70 17.49 7.52
CA PRO A 20 6.40 16.32 7.99
C PRO A 20 7.43 15.84 6.97
N ASP A 21 8.52 15.23 7.42
CA ASP A 21 9.46 14.54 6.53
C ASP A 21 8.87 13.23 5.97
N LEU A 22 8.04 12.55 6.78
CA LEU A 22 7.47 11.25 6.49
C LEU A 22 5.95 11.23 6.76
N ILE A 23 5.19 10.73 5.78
CA ILE A 23 3.74 10.56 5.87
C ILE A 23 3.44 9.06 5.74
N TYR A 24 2.70 8.49 6.71
CA TYR A 24 2.23 7.11 6.63
C TYR A 24 0.73 7.09 6.33
N LEU A 25 0.35 6.51 5.19
CA LEU A 25 -1.03 6.32 4.76
C LEU A 25 -1.33 4.83 4.60
N CYS A 26 -2.48 4.38 5.09
CA CYS A 26 -2.95 3.02 4.95
C CYS A 26 -4.34 3.02 4.32
N PHE A 27 -4.45 2.56 3.07
CA PHE A 27 -5.72 2.47 2.36
C PHE A 27 -5.81 1.23 1.48
N PRO A 28 -6.94 0.51 1.53
CA PRO A 28 -8.02 0.61 2.52
C PRO A 28 -7.53 0.49 3.95
N ASN A 29 -8.12 1.29 4.86
CA ASN A 29 -7.61 1.43 6.23
C ASN A 29 -8.06 0.28 7.15
N ASN A 30 -7.17 -0.16 7.99
CA ASN A 30 -7.49 -1.01 9.14
C ASN A 30 -7.32 -0.17 10.42
N PRO A 31 -8.36 0.00 11.27
CA PRO A 31 -9.59 -0.80 11.38
C PRO A 31 -10.84 -0.19 10.70
N THR A 32 -10.78 1.04 10.18
CA THR A 32 -11.98 1.80 9.80
C THR A 32 -12.64 1.31 8.50
N GLY A 33 -11.87 0.66 7.61
CA GLY A 33 -12.31 0.31 6.26
C GLY A 33 -12.37 1.50 5.30
N GLY A 34 -11.93 2.69 5.74
CA GLY A 34 -11.89 3.88 4.89
C GLY A 34 -11.00 3.66 3.66
N ALA A 35 -11.47 4.10 2.50
CA ALA A 35 -10.75 4.09 1.24
C ALA A 35 -10.61 5.51 0.71
N ILE A 36 -9.54 5.78 -0.02
CA ILE A 36 -9.25 7.10 -0.58
C ILE A 36 -9.41 7.06 -2.10
N THR A 37 -10.12 8.05 -2.66
CA THR A 37 -10.24 8.16 -4.12
C THR A 37 -8.90 8.52 -4.76
N LYS A 38 -8.76 8.21 -6.04
CA LYS A 38 -7.56 8.59 -6.80
C LYS A 38 -7.31 10.10 -6.78
N ALA A 39 -8.38 10.89 -6.88
CA ALA A 39 -8.27 12.35 -6.83
C ALA A 39 -7.71 12.84 -5.50
N ALA A 40 -8.26 12.36 -4.37
CA ALA A 40 -7.77 12.72 -3.05
C ALA A 40 -6.35 12.18 -2.77
N LEU A 41 -6.00 10.99 -3.26
CA LEU A 41 -4.63 10.48 -3.14
C LEU A 41 -3.64 11.30 -3.97
N GLN A 42 -4.07 11.83 -5.13
CA GLN A 42 -3.25 12.73 -5.94
C GLN A 42 -2.87 14.00 -5.19
N GLU A 43 -3.79 14.58 -4.40
CA GLU A 43 -3.49 15.75 -3.56
C GLU A 43 -2.37 15.47 -2.54
N TRP A 44 -2.34 14.27 -1.96
CA TRP A 44 -1.24 13.84 -1.07
C TRP A 44 0.08 13.70 -1.81
N VAL A 45 0.07 13.17 -3.03
CA VAL A 45 1.26 13.03 -3.87
C VAL A 45 1.80 14.42 -4.26
N ASP A 46 0.91 15.33 -4.65
CA ASP A 46 1.26 16.70 -5.01
C ASP A 46 1.84 17.45 -3.80
N TYR A 47 1.19 17.33 -2.63
CA TYR A 47 1.69 17.89 -1.38
C TYR A 47 3.09 17.35 -1.03
N ALA A 48 3.30 16.04 -1.12
CA ALA A 48 4.58 15.41 -0.80
C ALA A 48 5.70 15.86 -1.75
N ASN A 49 5.41 15.95 -3.04
CA ASN A 49 6.38 16.44 -4.04
C ASN A 49 6.71 17.91 -3.82
N LYS A 50 5.70 18.74 -3.54
CA LYS A 50 5.88 20.18 -3.29
C LYS A 50 6.75 20.45 -2.07
N ASN A 51 6.59 19.66 -1.02
CA ASN A 51 7.23 19.89 0.28
C ASN A 51 8.46 18.98 0.54
N GLY A 52 8.79 18.07 -0.37
CA GLY A 52 9.91 17.14 -0.22
C GLY A 52 9.66 15.99 0.76
N CYS A 53 8.40 15.74 1.14
CA CYS A 53 8.02 14.63 2.03
C CYS A 53 8.18 13.28 1.34
N VAL A 54 8.25 12.21 2.14
CA VAL A 54 8.16 10.82 1.65
C VAL A 54 6.88 10.19 2.17
N ILE A 55 6.08 9.62 1.28
CA ILE A 55 4.89 8.85 1.64
C ILE A 55 5.28 7.37 1.76
N ILE A 56 4.93 6.74 2.89
CA ILE A 56 4.83 5.29 3.00
C ILE A 56 3.35 4.93 2.84
N TYR A 57 3.03 4.26 1.75
CA TYR A 57 1.67 3.86 1.40
C TYR A 57 1.48 2.37 1.67
N ASP A 58 0.67 2.04 2.67
CA ASP A 58 0.34 0.67 3.04
C ASP A 58 -0.92 0.21 2.29
N ALA A 59 -0.73 -0.62 1.27
CA ALA A 59 -1.76 -1.16 0.41
C ALA A 59 -2.07 -2.64 0.73
N ALA A 60 -1.94 -3.06 2.00
CA ALA A 60 -2.14 -4.45 2.39
C ALA A 60 -3.54 -5.00 2.09
N TYR A 61 -4.54 -4.14 1.98
CA TYR A 61 -5.94 -4.50 1.72
C TYR A 61 -6.43 -4.17 0.31
N GLU A 62 -5.54 -3.81 -0.62
CA GLU A 62 -5.88 -3.39 -1.99
C GLU A 62 -6.74 -4.40 -2.77
N ALA A 63 -6.61 -5.69 -2.46
CA ALA A 63 -7.36 -6.74 -3.13
C ALA A 63 -8.88 -6.71 -2.85
N TYR A 64 -9.31 -5.96 -1.84
CA TYR A 64 -10.73 -5.81 -1.48
C TYR A 64 -11.36 -4.54 -2.06
N ILE A 65 -10.63 -3.75 -2.84
CA ILE A 65 -11.15 -2.59 -3.55
C ILE A 65 -12.08 -3.06 -4.65
N SER A 66 -13.29 -2.51 -4.68
CA SER A 66 -14.32 -2.78 -5.69
C SER A 66 -14.77 -1.53 -6.44
N GLU A 67 -14.47 -0.37 -5.91
CA GLU A 67 -14.82 0.94 -6.47
C GLU A 67 -13.81 1.35 -7.56
N GLU A 68 -14.33 1.83 -8.70
CA GLU A 68 -13.51 2.18 -9.87
C GLU A 68 -12.62 3.42 -9.65
N ASP A 69 -13.03 4.32 -8.75
CA ASP A 69 -12.32 5.57 -8.44
C ASP A 69 -11.28 5.43 -7.31
N VAL A 70 -11.20 4.24 -6.69
CA VAL A 70 -10.22 3.93 -5.64
C VAL A 70 -9.00 3.22 -6.25
N PRO A 71 -7.80 3.79 -6.15
CA PRO A 71 -6.62 3.20 -6.79
C PRO A 71 -6.12 1.96 -6.04
N HIS A 72 -5.69 0.94 -6.77
CA HIS A 72 -5.03 -0.24 -6.23
C HIS A 72 -3.56 -0.01 -5.88
N SER A 73 -2.97 1.09 -6.36
CA SER A 73 -1.58 1.46 -6.11
C SER A 73 -1.44 2.97 -6.09
N ILE A 74 -0.58 3.47 -5.19
CA ILE A 74 -0.23 4.90 -5.20
C ILE A 74 0.43 5.32 -6.53
N TYR A 75 1.06 4.38 -7.24
CA TYR A 75 1.71 4.65 -8.53
C TYR A 75 0.75 4.87 -9.69
N GLU A 76 -0.56 4.77 -9.47
CA GLU A 76 -1.57 5.26 -10.39
C GLU A 76 -1.72 6.79 -10.35
N CYS A 77 -1.17 7.44 -9.32
CA CYS A 77 -1.08 8.89 -9.20
C CYS A 77 0.18 9.42 -9.90
N GLU A 78 0.02 10.53 -10.62
CA GLU A 78 1.12 11.18 -11.32
C GLU A 78 2.16 11.72 -10.30
N GLY A 79 3.45 11.49 -10.56
CA GLY A 79 4.54 11.94 -9.68
C GLY A 79 4.75 11.08 -8.43
N ALA A 80 3.96 10.02 -8.18
CA ALA A 80 4.12 9.20 -6.98
C ALA A 80 5.48 8.50 -6.89
N ARG A 81 6.12 8.18 -8.03
CA ARG A 81 7.43 7.53 -8.06
C ARG A 81 8.55 8.38 -7.48
N THR A 82 8.37 9.69 -7.41
CA THR A 82 9.36 10.62 -6.86
C THR A 82 9.18 10.92 -5.37
N CYS A 83 8.07 10.45 -4.76
CA CYS A 83 7.78 10.75 -3.36
C CYS A 83 7.22 9.58 -2.54
N ALA A 84 6.93 8.41 -3.13
CA ALA A 84 6.25 7.34 -2.41
C ALA A 84 7.00 6.00 -2.40
N ILE A 85 6.88 5.29 -1.26
CA ILE A 85 7.24 3.90 -1.06
C ILE A 85 5.94 3.14 -0.84
N GLU A 86 5.72 2.02 -1.55
CA GLU A 86 4.52 1.21 -1.39
C GLU A 86 4.81 -0.11 -0.70
N LEU A 87 3.99 -0.46 0.28
CA LEU A 87 4.02 -1.73 1.00
C LEU A 87 2.89 -2.63 0.51
N ARG A 88 3.22 -3.88 0.17
CA ARG A 88 2.28 -4.90 -0.30
C ARG A 88 2.34 -6.14 0.57
N SER A 89 1.20 -6.80 0.73
CA SER A 89 1.09 -8.02 1.54
C SER A 89 0.31 -9.11 0.83
N PHE A 90 0.84 -10.34 0.86
CA PHE A 90 0.12 -11.54 0.42
C PHE A 90 -0.81 -12.10 1.50
N SER A 91 -0.76 -11.55 2.71
CA SER A 91 -1.59 -12.04 3.83
C SER A 91 -3.08 -11.96 3.55
N LYS A 92 -3.52 -10.92 2.82
CA LYS A 92 -4.93 -10.65 2.57
C LYS A 92 -5.38 -11.12 1.19
N ASN A 93 -4.62 -10.80 0.15
CA ASN A 93 -4.99 -11.17 -1.21
C ASN A 93 -4.81 -12.66 -1.51
N ALA A 94 -3.87 -13.34 -0.86
CA ALA A 94 -3.52 -14.75 -1.15
C ALA A 94 -3.69 -15.68 0.07
N GLY A 95 -4.23 -15.20 1.18
CA GLY A 95 -4.38 -16.01 2.38
C GLY A 95 -3.04 -16.39 3.06
N PHE A 96 -1.96 -15.69 2.77
CA PHE A 96 -0.60 -16.01 3.26
C PHE A 96 -0.33 -15.51 4.69
N THR A 97 -1.35 -15.34 5.51
CA THR A 97 -1.19 -14.86 6.89
C THR A 97 -0.19 -15.70 7.68
N GLY A 98 -0.21 -17.03 7.53
CA GLY A 98 0.74 -17.96 8.17
C GLY A 98 2.03 -18.18 7.38
N VAL A 99 2.04 -17.87 6.08
CA VAL A 99 3.19 -18.09 5.18
C VAL A 99 4.21 -16.94 5.27
N ARG A 100 3.76 -15.74 5.59
CA ARG A 100 4.58 -14.55 5.84
C ARG A 100 5.30 -14.03 4.59
N LEU A 101 4.55 -13.47 3.64
CA LEU A 101 5.11 -12.86 2.45
C LEU A 101 4.54 -11.45 2.22
N GLY A 102 5.39 -10.53 1.85
CA GLY A 102 5.08 -9.18 1.41
C GLY A 102 6.23 -8.64 0.58
N PHE A 103 6.04 -7.50 -0.03
CA PHE A 103 7.10 -6.80 -0.74
C PHE A 103 6.96 -5.28 -0.58
N THR A 104 8.07 -4.59 -0.79
CA THR A 104 8.14 -3.14 -0.76
C THR A 104 8.62 -2.64 -2.11
N VAL A 105 7.93 -1.67 -2.67
CA VAL A 105 8.35 -0.98 -3.89
C VAL A 105 9.00 0.34 -3.48
N VAL A 106 10.29 0.48 -3.80
CA VAL A 106 11.05 1.72 -3.60
C VAL A 106 11.55 2.16 -4.98
N PRO A 107 10.94 3.17 -5.61
CA PRO A 107 11.36 3.63 -6.92
C PRO A 107 12.77 4.22 -6.90
N LYS A 108 13.52 4.06 -8.01
CA LYS A 108 14.83 4.69 -8.16
C LYS A 108 14.75 6.20 -8.31
N GLU A 109 13.61 6.67 -8.79
CA GLU A 109 13.30 8.10 -8.94
C GLU A 109 13.11 8.81 -7.59
N LEU A 110 12.92 8.05 -6.51
CA LEU A 110 12.80 8.60 -5.16
C LEU A 110 14.18 8.95 -4.61
N VAL A 111 14.55 10.20 -4.80
CA VAL A 111 15.84 10.78 -4.38
C VAL A 111 15.59 11.83 -3.31
N ARG A 112 16.38 11.82 -2.22
CA ARG A 112 16.39 12.85 -1.17
C ARG A 112 17.84 13.24 -0.86
N GLU A 113 18.11 14.54 -0.82
CA GLU A 113 19.46 15.07 -0.56
C GLU A 113 20.53 14.48 -1.48
N GLY A 114 20.19 14.21 -2.75
CA GLY A 114 21.09 13.61 -3.73
C GLY A 114 21.30 12.10 -3.56
N VAL A 115 20.57 11.45 -2.64
CA VAL A 115 20.67 10.01 -2.39
C VAL A 115 19.45 9.28 -2.90
N GLU A 116 19.66 8.25 -3.72
CA GLU A 116 18.62 7.32 -4.18
C GLU A 116 18.22 6.39 -3.02
N LEU A 117 16.97 6.51 -2.52
CA LEU A 117 16.49 5.72 -1.38
C LEU A 117 16.42 4.22 -1.70
N HIS A 118 16.20 3.85 -2.97
CA HIS A 118 16.23 2.46 -3.40
C HIS A 118 17.59 1.79 -3.08
N SER A 119 18.70 2.46 -3.31
CA SER A 119 20.03 1.92 -3.04
C SER A 119 20.26 1.66 -1.55
N LEU A 120 19.80 2.58 -0.70
CA LEU A 120 19.85 2.42 0.77
C LEU A 120 18.95 1.28 1.24
N TRP A 121 17.72 1.20 0.70
CA TRP A 121 16.79 0.12 1.01
C TRP A 121 17.35 -1.25 0.59
N ALA A 122 17.84 -1.38 -0.64
CA ALA A 122 18.40 -2.62 -1.16
C ALA A 122 19.58 -3.11 -0.30
N ARG A 123 20.48 -2.22 0.08
CA ARG A 123 21.60 -2.54 0.99
C ARG A 123 21.11 -2.95 2.37
N ARG A 124 20.17 -2.20 2.95
CA ARG A 124 19.60 -2.49 4.28
C ARG A 124 18.90 -3.85 4.27
N HIS A 125 18.04 -4.10 3.28
CA HIS A 125 17.31 -5.34 3.14
C HIS A 125 18.25 -6.53 2.95
N GLY A 126 19.18 -6.45 2.01
CA GLY A 126 20.12 -7.52 1.69
C GLY A 126 21.11 -7.85 2.82
N THR A 127 21.40 -6.89 3.73
CA THR A 127 22.29 -7.13 4.89
C THR A 127 21.58 -7.64 6.13
N LYS A 128 20.32 -7.27 6.34
CA LYS A 128 19.60 -7.57 7.58
C LYS A 128 18.67 -8.78 7.48
N PHE A 129 18.13 -9.03 6.30
CA PHE A 129 17.06 -10.02 6.13
C PHE A 129 17.32 -11.03 5.00
N ASN A 130 17.98 -10.64 3.91
CA ASN A 130 18.23 -11.42 2.69
C ASN A 130 16.97 -11.86 1.90
N GLY A 131 15.78 -11.66 2.43
CA GLY A 131 14.52 -12.00 1.77
C GLY A 131 13.78 -13.17 2.41
N ALA A 132 12.57 -13.42 1.92
CA ALA A 132 11.74 -14.54 2.34
C ALA A 132 12.32 -15.87 1.86
N PRO A 133 11.97 -17.02 2.50
CA PRO A 133 12.39 -18.33 2.04
C PRO A 133 12.02 -18.57 0.58
N TYR A 134 12.88 -19.26 -0.18
CA TYR A 134 12.68 -19.47 -1.62
C TYR A 134 11.33 -20.13 -1.97
N ILE A 135 10.90 -21.13 -1.20
CA ILE A 135 9.59 -21.80 -1.39
C ILE A 135 8.44 -20.79 -1.28
N VAL A 136 8.52 -19.85 -0.32
CA VAL A 136 7.52 -18.83 -0.11
C VAL A 136 7.51 -17.81 -1.26
N GLN A 137 8.69 -17.45 -1.80
CA GLN A 137 8.79 -16.60 -2.99
C GLN A 137 8.17 -17.29 -4.22
N ARG A 138 8.42 -18.59 -4.43
CA ARG A 138 7.78 -19.35 -5.52
C ARG A 138 6.27 -19.43 -5.37
N ALA A 139 5.77 -19.59 -4.14
CA ALA A 139 4.34 -19.53 -3.87
C ALA A 139 3.75 -18.14 -4.22
N GLY A 140 4.46 -17.07 -3.87
CA GLY A 140 4.07 -15.70 -4.25
C GLY A 140 4.06 -15.47 -5.76
N GLU A 141 5.01 -16.04 -6.50
CA GLU A 141 5.03 -15.99 -7.97
C GLU A 141 3.81 -16.72 -8.56
N ALA A 142 3.45 -17.87 -8.02
CA ALA A 142 2.29 -18.65 -8.47
C ALA A 142 0.96 -17.90 -8.32
N VAL A 143 0.85 -16.99 -7.35
CA VAL A 143 -0.31 -16.08 -7.16
C VAL A 143 -0.62 -15.27 -8.43
N TYR A 144 0.39 -14.91 -9.20
CA TYR A 144 0.23 -14.10 -10.42
C TYR A 144 0.04 -14.94 -11.69
N SER A 145 0.09 -16.27 -11.61
CA SER A 145 -0.26 -17.15 -12.74
C SER A 145 -1.75 -17.00 -13.10
N PRO A 146 -2.18 -17.38 -14.32
CA PRO A 146 -3.60 -17.39 -14.67
C PRO A 146 -4.46 -18.21 -13.71
N GLU A 147 -4.00 -19.38 -13.30
CA GLU A 147 -4.68 -20.26 -12.36
C GLU A 147 -4.71 -19.65 -10.95
N GLY A 148 -3.59 -19.10 -10.49
CA GLY A 148 -3.50 -18.40 -9.20
C GLY A 148 -4.48 -17.23 -9.10
N LYS A 149 -4.52 -16.38 -10.13
CA LYS A 149 -5.47 -15.26 -10.19
C LYS A 149 -6.93 -15.71 -10.18
N ALA A 150 -7.27 -16.81 -10.87
CA ALA A 150 -8.62 -17.36 -10.87
C ALA A 150 -9.03 -17.85 -9.47
N GLN A 151 -8.16 -18.63 -8.81
CA GLN A 151 -8.37 -19.11 -7.45
C GLN A 151 -8.51 -17.97 -6.44
N LEU A 152 -7.66 -16.95 -6.55
CA LEU A 152 -7.71 -15.79 -5.66
C LEU A 152 -9.00 -14.98 -5.83
N LYS A 153 -9.51 -14.85 -7.04
CA LYS A 153 -10.77 -14.16 -7.29
C LYS A 153 -11.95 -14.85 -6.55
N GLU A 154 -12.00 -16.17 -6.56
CA GLU A 154 -12.99 -16.95 -5.81
C GLU A 154 -12.82 -16.79 -4.30
N GLN A 155 -11.59 -16.85 -3.81
CA GLN A 155 -11.27 -16.68 -2.39
C GLN A 155 -11.62 -15.28 -1.89
N ILE A 156 -11.27 -14.24 -2.63
CA ILE A 156 -11.60 -12.85 -2.29
C ILE A 156 -13.11 -12.66 -2.24
N ALA A 157 -13.85 -13.17 -3.23
CA ALA A 157 -15.30 -13.11 -3.25
C ALA A 157 -15.93 -13.79 -2.00
N TYR A 158 -15.41 -14.95 -1.59
CA TYR A 158 -15.85 -15.63 -0.37
C TYR A 158 -15.61 -14.77 0.89
N TYR A 159 -14.43 -14.18 1.03
CA TYR A 159 -14.13 -13.32 2.19
C TYR A 159 -14.94 -12.04 2.19
N THR A 160 -15.18 -11.43 1.05
CA THR A 160 -16.00 -10.22 0.92
C THR A 160 -17.44 -10.47 1.39
N VAL A 161 -18.05 -11.59 1.00
CA VAL A 161 -19.40 -11.98 1.46
C VAL A 161 -19.42 -12.22 2.97
N SER A 162 -18.43 -12.92 3.51
CA SER A 162 -18.33 -13.19 4.94
C SER A 162 -18.16 -11.91 5.76
N TYR A 163 -17.42 -10.92 5.23
CA TYR A 163 -17.20 -9.63 5.88
C TYR A 163 -18.46 -8.76 5.90
N THR A 164 -19.27 -8.78 4.85
CA THR A 164 -20.55 -8.04 4.80
C THR A 164 -21.58 -8.63 5.76
N HIS A 165 -21.56 -9.94 6.01
CA HIS A 165 -22.44 -10.58 7.00
C HIS A 165 -22.07 -10.25 8.46
N LEU A 166 -20.84 -9.85 8.74
CA LEU A 166 -20.41 -9.42 10.07
C LEU A 166 -20.78 -7.96 10.39
N ARG A 167 -21.22 -7.19 9.39
CA ARG A 167 -21.70 -5.81 9.55
C ARG A 167 -23.24 -5.69 9.68
N ALA A 168 -23.97 -6.77 9.53
CA ALA A 168 -25.40 -6.86 9.76
C ALA A 168 -25.68 -7.37 11.18
#